data_f525425cd7dbca7f545f50feab5429bb
#
_entry.id   f525425cd7dbca7f545f50feab5429bb
#
_cell.length_a   1.000
_cell.length_b   1.000
_cell.length_c   1.000
_cell.angle_alpha   90.00
_cell.angle_beta   90.00
_cell.angle_gamma   90.00
#
_symmetry.space_group_name_H-M   'P 1'
#
loop_
_entity.id
_entity.type
_entity.pdbx_description
1 polymer ?
#
loop_
_entity_poly.entity_id
_entity_poly.type
_entity_poly.pdbx_seq_one_letter_code
_entity_poly.pdbx_strand_id
1 'polypeptide(L)'
;MQNINSSKINETLESKADSGFTLIEVMVVVAIIGILVAIAVPQYQDYIARSRIVEGMNLASSAKLSVTEAFASRGTVVMDEATHGSFTFTPTRSVKLIEITPSGAIAIDFQNSVAPEGKNTLHLVPTNEPDANIPKPIDLSKPEGSTWSGGWSCRST
;
A
#
# COMPACT_ATOMS: atom_id res chain seq x y z
N MET A 1 20.06 83.77 16.09
CA MET A 1 20.33 82.57 16.93
C MET A 1 19.00 81.88 17.15
N GLN A 2 18.73 80.82 16.37
CA GLN A 2 17.47 80.05 16.50
C GLN A 2 17.67 78.98 17.52
N ASN A 3 16.84 79.01 18.54
CA ASN A 3 16.78 77.99 19.61
C ASN A 3 16.03 76.77 19.08
N ILE A 4 16.78 75.78 18.74
CA ILE A 4 16.22 74.49 18.25
C ILE A 4 15.62 73.75 19.45
N ASN A 5 14.31 73.66 19.46
CA ASN A 5 13.48 73.10 20.51
C ASN A 5 13.77 71.60 20.67
N SER A 6 14.54 71.25 21.72
CA SER A 6 14.93 69.88 22.06
C SER A 6 13.75 68.95 22.44
N SER A 7 12.53 69.45 22.48
CA SER A 7 11.34 68.72 22.87
C SER A 7 10.74 67.84 21.74
N LYS A 8 11.17 68.01 20.49
CA LYS A 8 10.64 67.21 19.34
C LYS A 8 11.42 65.95 19.01
N ILE A 9 12.52 65.72 19.70
CA ILE A 9 13.35 64.50 19.39
C ILE A 9 12.94 63.28 20.26
N ASN A 10 12.17 63.50 21.33
CA ASN A 10 11.78 62.40 22.24
C ASN A 10 10.48 61.69 21.87
N GLU A 11 9.79 62.11 20.82
CA GLU A 11 8.49 61.54 20.43
C GLU A 11 8.57 60.41 19.40
N THR A 12 9.77 60.04 18.94
CA THR A 12 9.96 59.03 17.86
C THR A 12 10.59 57.73 18.32
N LEU A 13 10.70 57.51 19.61
CA LEU A 13 11.14 56.20 20.17
C LEU A 13 10.03 55.58 21.01
N GLU A 14 8.79 55.62 20.54
CA GLU A 14 7.82 54.59 20.94
C GLU A 14 8.32 53.27 20.37
N SER A 15 9.09 52.61 21.19
CA SER A 15 9.44 51.21 21.02
C SER A 15 8.15 50.44 20.81
N LYS A 16 7.87 50.08 19.56
CA LYS A 16 6.85 49.10 19.22
C LYS A 16 7.25 47.85 19.99
N ALA A 17 6.57 47.60 21.10
CA ALA A 17 6.81 46.40 21.90
C ALA A 17 6.48 45.22 21.01
N ASP A 18 7.50 44.54 20.49
CA ASP A 18 7.37 43.24 19.85
C ASP A 18 6.78 42.32 20.91
N SER A 19 5.47 42.05 20.81
CA SER A 19 4.81 41.08 21.68
C SER A 19 5.33 39.71 21.33
N GLY A 20 6.31 39.27 22.09
CA GLY A 20 6.84 37.88 21.99
C GLY A 20 5.78 36.89 22.45
N PHE A 21 5.79 35.68 21.86
CA PHE A 21 4.94 34.57 22.27
C PHE A 21 5.26 34.18 23.73
N THR A 22 4.20 33.92 24.49
CA THR A 22 4.36 33.38 25.84
C THR A 22 4.73 31.92 25.80
N LEU A 23 5.50 31.45 26.79
CA LEU A 23 5.91 30.04 26.89
C LEU A 23 4.67 29.11 26.95
N ILE A 24 3.60 29.56 27.66
CA ILE A 24 2.38 28.78 27.79
C ILE A 24 1.61 28.63 26.46
N GLU A 25 1.60 29.65 25.60
CA GLU A 25 1.00 29.54 24.27
C GLU A 25 1.64 28.45 23.43
N VAL A 26 2.99 28.38 23.44
CA VAL A 26 3.71 27.34 22.72
C VAL A 26 3.47 25.97 23.36
N MET A 27 3.45 25.87 24.68
CA MET A 27 3.19 24.59 25.37
C MET A 27 1.79 24.03 25.06
N VAL A 28 0.76 24.86 25.02
CA VAL A 28 -0.60 24.41 24.67
C VAL A 28 -0.67 23.93 23.22
N VAL A 29 -0.03 24.64 22.31
CA VAL A 29 0.00 24.25 20.88
C VAL A 29 0.68 22.90 20.69
N VAL A 30 1.86 22.68 21.28
CA VAL A 30 2.56 21.38 21.15
C VAL A 30 1.80 20.24 21.84
N ALA A 31 1.08 20.52 22.94
CA ALA A 31 0.24 19.52 23.58
C ALA A 31 -0.92 19.08 22.66
N ILE A 32 -1.59 20.02 22.02
CA ILE A 32 -2.68 19.73 21.07
C ILE A 32 -2.14 18.96 19.85
N ILE A 33 -1.02 19.41 19.28
CA ILE A 33 -0.37 18.71 18.15
C ILE A 33 0.01 17.28 18.57
N GLY A 34 0.55 17.09 19.76
CA GLY A 34 0.92 15.78 20.28
C GLY A 34 -0.26 14.81 20.33
N ILE A 35 -1.43 15.26 20.77
CA ILE A 35 -2.66 14.44 20.79
C ILE A 35 -3.12 14.10 19.36
N LEU A 36 -3.12 15.07 18.45
CA LEU A 36 -3.52 14.84 17.06
C LEU A 36 -2.58 13.86 16.34
N VAL A 37 -1.27 14.00 16.53
CA VAL A 37 -0.26 13.12 15.94
C VAL A 37 -0.38 11.69 16.47
N ALA A 38 -0.66 11.52 17.77
CA ALA A 38 -0.83 10.19 18.36
C ALA A 38 -1.95 9.36 17.68
N ILE A 39 -2.99 10.02 17.18
CA ILE A 39 -4.09 9.37 16.45
C ILE A 39 -3.80 9.28 14.94
N ALA A 40 -3.19 10.33 14.37
CA ALA A 40 -2.99 10.43 12.93
C ALA A 40 -1.92 9.46 12.39
N VAL A 41 -0.82 9.26 13.14
CA VAL A 41 0.30 8.43 12.67
C VAL A 41 -0.09 6.97 12.41
N PRO A 42 -0.76 6.24 13.31
CA PRO A 42 -1.15 4.85 13.04
C PRO A 42 -2.11 4.74 11.86
N GLN A 43 -3.07 5.66 11.71
CA GLN A 43 -3.99 5.67 10.58
C GLN A 43 -3.27 5.91 9.24
N TYR A 44 -2.26 6.78 9.24
CA TYR A 44 -1.44 7.03 8.06
C TYR A 44 -0.62 5.80 7.67
N GLN A 45 -0.06 5.08 8.64
CA GLN A 45 0.69 3.84 8.38
C GLN A 45 -0.19 2.77 7.76
N ASP A 46 -1.40 2.58 8.27
CA ASP A 46 -2.38 1.63 7.72
C ASP A 46 -2.79 2.00 6.28
N TYR A 47 -3.00 3.28 6.02
CA TYR A 47 -3.30 3.75 4.68
C TYR A 47 -2.18 3.45 3.68
N ILE A 48 -0.93 3.72 4.07
CA ILE A 48 0.24 3.42 3.23
C ILE A 48 0.38 1.90 2.99
N ALA A 49 0.19 1.06 4.01
CA ALA A 49 0.25 -0.39 3.85
C ALA A 49 -0.81 -0.89 2.86
N ARG A 50 -2.05 -0.43 2.99
CA ARG A 50 -3.15 -0.75 2.05
C ARG A 50 -2.84 -0.30 0.62
N SER A 51 -2.29 0.89 0.42
CA SER A 51 -1.88 1.40 -0.89
C SER A 51 -0.84 0.49 -1.56
N ARG A 52 0.13 -0.01 -0.80
CA ARG A 52 1.17 -0.91 -1.30
C ARG A 52 0.61 -2.30 -1.65
N ILE A 53 -0.37 -2.79 -0.88
CA ILE A 53 -1.06 -4.04 -1.22
C ILE A 53 -1.83 -3.91 -2.54
N VAL A 54 -2.54 -2.79 -2.75
CA VAL A 54 -3.24 -2.51 -4.01
C VAL A 54 -2.26 -2.42 -5.19
N GLU A 55 -1.08 -1.82 -4.99
CA GLU A 55 0.00 -1.83 -5.99
C GLU A 55 0.37 -3.26 -6.38
N GLY A 56 0.60 -4.15 -5.41
CA GLY A 56 0.92 -5.56 -5.67
C GLY A 56 -0.18 -6.29 -6.42
N MET A 57 -1.44 -6.05 -6.08
CA MET A 57 -2.59 -6.63 -6.80
C MET A 57 -2.67 -6.14 -8.25
N ASN A 58 -2.37 -4.87 -8.50
CA ASN A 58 -2.34 -4.31 -9.85
C ASN A 58 -1.19 -4.93 -10.68
N LEU A 59 -0.01 -5.10 -10.09
CA LEU A 59 1.12 -5.76 -10.73
C LEU A 59 0.84 -7.25 -11.03
N ALA A 60 0.06 -7.92 -10.19
CA ALA A 60 -0.35 -9.31 -10.40
C ALA A 60 -1.42 -9.47 -11.49
N SER A 61 -1.99 -8.40 -12.03
CA SER A 61 -3.00 -8.48 -13.10
C SER A 61 -2.45 -9.09 -14.39
N SER A 62 -1.17 -8.84 -14.70
CA SER A 62 -0.48 -9.46 -15.84
C SER A 62 -0.27 -10.97 -15.63
N ALA A 63 0.03 -11.42 -14.40
CA ALA A 63 0.10 -12.82 -14.06
C ALA A 63 -1.27 -13.51 -14.19
N LYS A 64 -2.36 -12.85 -13.73
CA LYS A 64 -3.73 -13.36 -13.95
C LYS A 64 -4.05 -13.54 -15.42
N LEU A 65 -3.69 -12.56 -16.26
CA LEU A 65 -3.90 -12.65 -17.70
C LEU A 65 -3.15 -13.85 -18.28
N SER A 66 -1.87 -14.02 -17.95
CA SER A 66 -1.06 -15.16 -18.43
C SER A 66 -1.65 -16.50 -18.03
N VAL A 67 -2.13 -16.67 -16.78
CA VAL A 67 -2.82 -17.89 -16.33
C VAL A 67 -4.12 -18.10 -17.11
N THR A 68 -4.93 -17.05 -17.30
CA THR A 68 -6.20 -17.14 -18.02
C THR A 68 -5.99 -17.53 -19.50
N GLU A 69 -5.00 -16.95 -20.15
CA GLU A 69 -4.63 -17.27 -21.54
C GLU A 69 -4.08 -18.71 -21.67
N ALA A 70 -3.21 -19.12 -20.74
CA ALA A 70 -2.69 -20.48 -20.71
C ALA A 70 -3.82 -21.49 -20.51
N PHE A 71 -4.74 -21.23 -19.60
CA PHE A 71 -5.90 -22.08 -19.37
C PHE A 71 -6.84 -22.11 -20.58
N ALA A 72 -7.13 -21.01 -21.20
CA ALA A 72 -7.99 -20.92 -22.37
C ALA A 72 -7.41 -21.67 -23.59
N SER A 73 -6.07 -21.68 -23.71
CA SER A 73 -5.40 -22.33 -24.87
C SER A 73 -5.06 -23.82 -24.66
N ARG A 74 -4.79 -24.24 -23.41
CA ARG A 74 -4.26 -25.57 -23.09
C ARG A 74 -5.16 -26.37 -22.13
N GLY A 75 -6.16 -25.72 -21.51
CA GLY A 75 -7.01 -26.34 -20.48
C GLY A 75 -6.26 -26.59 -19.18
N THR A 76 -6.55 -27.70 -18.52
CA THR A 76 -5.90 -28.07 -17.25
C THR A 76 -4.48 -28.57 -17.49
N VAL A 77 -3.52 -27.74 -17.09
CA VAL A 77 -2.06 -27.99 -17.20
C VAL A 77 -1.35 -27.41 -15.98
N VAL A 78 -0.10 -27.80 -15.80
CA VAL A 78 0.78 -27.25 -14.77
C VAL A 78 1.08 -25.78 -15.14
N MET A 79 0.53 -24.83 -14.40
CA MET A 79 0.42 -23.43 -14.82
C MET A 79 1.74 -22.66 -14.79
N ASP A 80 2.65 -22.95 -13.88
CA ASP A 80 3.99 -22.33 -13.85
C ASP A 80 4.78 -22.67 -15.13
N GLU A 81 4.71 -23.93 -15.61
CA GLU A 81 5.32 -24.33 -16.88
C GLU A 81 4.59 -23.75 -18.09
N ALA A 82 3.23 -23.72 -18.05
CA ALA A 82 2.42 -23.22 -19.15
C ALA A 82 2.57 -21.71 -19.36
N THR A 83 2.86 -20.96 -18.30
CA THR A 83 3.06 -19.50 -18.32
C THR A 83 4.53 -19.11 -18.43
N HIS A 84 5.45 -20.08 -18.44
CA HIS A 84 6.88 -19.81 -18.55
C HIS A 84 7.20 -18.98 -19.80
N GLY A 85 7.84 -17.85 -19.59
CA GLY A 85 8.19 -16.89 -20.65
C GLY A 85 7.07 -15.91 -21.06
N SER A 86 5.80 -16.15 -20.66
CA SER A 86 4.70 -15.20 -20.89
C SER A 86 4.55 -14.20 -19.75
N PHE A 87 5.00 -14.57 -18.55
CA PHE A 87 5.03 -13.70 -17.38
C PHE A 87 6.45 -13.60 -16.82
N THR A 88 6.91 -12.35 -16.63
CA THR A 88 8.16 -12.04 -15.93
C THR A 88 7.90 -10.88 -14.98
N PHE A 89 8.44 -10.96 -13.76
CA PHE A 89 8.29 -9.92 -12.75
C PHE A 89 9.63 -9.28 -12.41
N THR A 90 9.64 -7.96 -12.30
CA THR A 90 10.77 -7.20 -11.80
C THR A 90 10.43 -6.64 -10.42
N PRO A 91 11.23 -6.92 -9.38
CA PRO A 91 10.97 -6.44 -8.01
C PRO A 91 10.80 -4.92 -7.94
N THR A 92 9.86 -4.49 -7.11
CA THR A 92 9.60 -3.07 -6.84
C THR A 92 9.94 -2.71 -5.39
N ARG A 93 9.72 -1.46 -5.01
CA ARG A 93 9.88 -1.01 -3.62
C ARG A 93 8.90 -1.68 -2.65
N SER A 94 7.73 -2.06 -3.13
CA SER A 94 6.64 -2.65 -2.33
C SER A 94 6.56 -4.16 -2.48
N VAL A 95 6.86 -4.70 -3.66
CA VAL A 95 6.70 -6.12 -4.01
C VAL A 95 8.06 -6.74 -4.28
N LYS A 96 8.34 -7.82 -3.57
CA LYS A 96 9.59 -8.56 -3.67
C LYS A 96 9.54 -9.56 -4.83
N LEU A 97 8.44 -10.31 -4.95
CA LEU A 97 8.27 -11.36 -5.94
C LEU A 97 6.78 -11.52 -6.28
N ILE A 98 6.49 -11.83 -7.55
CA ILE A 98 5.20 -12.38 -7.97
C ILE A 98 5.50 -13.66 -8.74
N GLU A 99 4.88 -14.75 -8.30
CA GLU A 99 5.12 -16.08 -8.83
C GLU A 99 3.80 -16.78 -9.13
N ILE A 100 3.75 -17.54 -10.23
CA ILE A 100 2.62 -18.37 -10.59
C ILE A 100 2.95 -19.79 -10.14
N THR A 101 2.08 -20.36 -9.29
CA THR A 101 2.25 -21.72 -8.78
C THR A 101 1.75 -22.76 -9.79
N PRO A 102 2.16 -24.04 -9.67
CA PRO A 102 1.68 -25.13 -10.51
C PRO A 102 0.15 -25.25 -10.59
N SER A 103 -0.54 -24.95 -9.49
CA SER A 103 -2.00 -24.97 -9.41
C SER A 103 -2.70 -23.76 -10.05
N GLY A 104 -1.94 -22.78 -10.56
CA GLY A 104 -2.45 -21.54 -11.12
C GLY A 104 -2.73 -20.43 -10.09
N ALA A 105 -2.44 -20.65 -8.82
CA ALA A 105 -2.48 -19.58 -7.84
C ALA A 105 -1.29 -18.63 -8.04
N ILE A 106 -1.50 -17.34 -7.76
CA ILE A 106 -0.48 -16.30 -7.87
C ILE A 106 -0.07 -15.89 -6.47
N ALA A 107 1.18 -16.13 -6.11
CA ALA A 107 1.77 -15.68 -4.86
C ALA A 107 2.40 -14.29 -5.06
N ILE A 108 2.05 -13.34 -4.20
CA ILE A 108 2.57 -11.98 -4.18
C ILE A 108 3.32 -11.81 -2.86
N ASP A 109 4.63 -11.78 -2.91
CA ASP A 109 5.49 -11.52 -1.75
C ASP A 109 5.81 -10.04 -1.66
N PHE A 110 5.37 -9.42 -0.57
CA PHE A 110 5.66 -8.01 -0.28
C PHE A 110 7.00 -7.86 0.43
N GLN A 111 7.59 -6.69 0.29
CA GLN A 111 8.79 -6.32 1.05
C GLN A 111 8.48 -6.24 2.56
N ASN A 112 9.48 -6.50 3.40
CA ASN A 112 9.34 -6.41 4.87
C ASN A 112 8.96 -5.00 5.37
N SER A 113 9.11 -3.99 4.52
CA SER A 113 8.62 -2.63 4.77
C SER A 113 7.10 -2.46 4.63
N VAL A 114 6.40 -3.45 4.07
CA VAL A 114 4.93 -3.46 3.89
C VAL A 114 4.27 -4.33 4.96
N ALA A 115 4.78 -5.53 5.16
CA ALA A 115 4.31 -6.47 6.17
C ALA A 115 5.48 -7.30 6.73
N PRO A 116 5.43 -7.72 8.00
CA PRO A 116 6.49 -8.52 8.60
C PRO A 116 6.62 -9.88 7.92
N GLU A 117 7.82 -10.45 7.96
CA GLU A 117 8.11 -11.77 7.43
C GLU A 117 7.16 -12.84 8.01
N GLY A 118 6.68 -13.74 7.15
CA GLY A 118 5.69 -14.76 7.48
C GLY A 118 4.22 -14.27 7.44
N LYS A 119 3.98 -12.95 7.22
CA LYS A 119 2.66 -12.35 6.99
C LYS A 119 2.65 -11.41 5.77
N ASN A 120 3.66 -11.54 4.94
CA ASN A 120 3.91 -10.65 3.80
C ASN A 120 3.57 -11.30 2.46
N THR A 121 2.93 -12.46 2.45
CA THR A 121 2.49 -13.13 1.22
C THR A 121 0.98 -13.10 1.08
N LEU A 122 0.53 -12.71 -0.11
CA LEU A 122 -0.87 -12.71 -0.51
C LEU A 122 -1.04 -13.69 -1.68
N HIS A 123 -2.02 -14.58 -1.57
CA HIS A 123 -2.35 -15.51 -2.65
C HIS A 123 -3.63 -15.09 -3.36
N LEU A 124 -3.54 -14.97 -4.68
CA LEU A 124 -4.71 -14.91 -5.56
C LEU A 124 -4.96 -16.32 -6.07
N VAL A 125 -6.09 -16.90 -5.69
CA VAL A 125 -6.41 -18.28 -6.02
C VAL A 125 -7.57 -18.35 -7.00
N PRO A 126 -7.49 -19.22 -8.02
CA PRO A 126 -8.60 -19.51 -8.92
C PRO A 126 -9.79 -20.06 -8.12
N THR A 127 -11.01 -19.62 -8.43
CA THR A 127 -12.24 -20.10 -7.79
C THR A 127 -13.44 -19.87 -8.69
N ASN A 128 -14.49 -20.67 -8.51
CA ASN A 128 -15.79 -20.43 -9.14
C ASN A 128 -16.74 -19.64 -8.21
N GLU A 129 -16.32 -19.38 -6.98
CA GLU A 129 -17.10 -18.71 -5.95
C GLU A 129 -16.35 -17.48 -5.38
N PRO A 130 -16.07 -16.45 -6.19
CA PRO A 130 -15.23 -15.31 -5.75
C PRO A 130 -15.87 -14.52 -4.62
N ASP A 131 -17.20 -14.51 -4.52
CA ASP A 131 -17.95 -13.73 -3.53
C ASP A 131 -18.31 -14.54 -2.27
N ALA A 132 -17.88 -15.81 -2.18
CA ALA A 132 -18.09 -16.62 -0.98
C ALA A 132 -17.24 -16.11 0.20
N ASN A 133 -17.77 -16.18 1.43
CA ASN A 133 -17.02 -15.82 2.63
C ASN A 133 -15.72 -16.64 2.78
N ILE A 134 -15.74 -17.91 2.32
CA ILE A 134 -14.58 -18.79 2.26
C ILE A 134 -14.56 -19.41 0.86
N PRO A 135 -14.00 -18.72 -0.14
CA PRO A 135 -13.92 -19.23 -1.51
C PRO A 135 -13.14 -20.54 -1.55
N LYS A 136 -13.68 -21.54 -2.25
CA LYS A 136 -13.01 -22.80 -2.47
C LYS A 136 -11.97 -22.65 -3.60
N PRO A 137 -10.66 -22.83 -3.31
CA PRO A 137 -9.64 -22.76 -4.35
C PRO A 137 -9.78 -23.92 -5.33
N ILE A 138 -9.52 -23.66 -6.60
CA ILE A 138 -9.48 -24.64 -7.67
C ILE A 138 -8.04 -24.84 -8.10
N ASP A 139 -7.64 -26.09 -8.27
CA ASP A 139 -6.34 -26.47 -8.80
C ASP A 139 -6.44 -26.65 -10.32
N LEU A 140 -5.86 -25.72 -11.07
CA LEU A 140 -5.93 -25.72 -12.54
C LEU A 140 -5.01 -26.78 -13.18
N SER A 141 -4.14 -27.43 -12.40
CA SER A 141 -3.30 -28.54 -12.90
C SER A 141 -4.05 -29.88 -12.95
N LYS A 142 -5.23 -29.97 -12.35
CA LYS A 142 -6.01 -31.18 -12.19
C LYS A 142 -7.31 -31.14 -13.02
N PRO A 143 -7.89 -32.32 -13.34
CA PRO A 143 -9.15 -32.40 -14.10
C PRO A 143 -10.31 -31.61 -13.53
N GLU A 144 -10.37 -31.47 -12.20
CA GLU A 144 -11.38 -30.63 -11.50
C GLU A 144 -11.28 -29.15 -11.86
N GLY A 145 -10.09 -28.71 -12.28
CA GLY A 145 -9.87 -27.35 -12.76
C GLY A 145 -10.57 -27.04 -14.09
N SER A 146 -10.96 -28.02 -14.86
CA SER A 146 -11.62 -27.85 -16.16
C SER A 146 -12.93 -27.03 -16.09
N THR A 147 -13.53 -26.94 -14.91
CA THR A 147 -14.77 -26.19 -14.67
C THR A 147 -14.53 -24.73 -14.24
N TRP A 148 -13.29 -24.27 -14.20
CA TRP A 148 -12.99 -22.90 -13.76
C TRP A 148 -13.59 -21.86 -14.70
N SER A 149 -14.34 -20.91 -14.10
CA SER A 149 -15.06 -19.85 -14.81
C SER A 149 -14.30 -18.53 -14.94
N GLY A 150 -13.03 -18.48 -14.53
CA GLY A 150 -12.21 -17.27 -14.55
C GLY A 150 -12.27 -16.42 -13.27
N GLY A 151 -12.93 -16.90 -12.22
CA GLY A 151 -13.03 -16.21 -10.94
C GLY A 151 -11.72 -16.27 -10.13
N TRP A 152 -11.48 -15.24 -9.32
CA TRP A 152 -10.32 -15.12 -8.45
C TRP A 152 -10.74 -14.68 -7.06
N SER A 153 -10.12 -15.25 -6.04
CA SER A 153 -10.25 -14.78 -4.67
C SER A 153 -8.88 -14.49 -4.05
N CYS A 154 -8.88 -13.68 -3.00
CA CYS A 154 -7.69 -13.25 -2.30
C CYS A 154 -7.61 -13.96 -0.95
N ARG A 155 -6.44 -14.54 -0.62
CA ARG A 155 -6.17 -15.19 0.67
C ARG A 155 -4.84 -14.71 1.22
N SER A 156 -4.81 -14.40 2.51
CA SER A 156 -3.55 -14.22 3.25
C SER A 156 -3.10 -15.56 3.82
N THR A 157 -1.81 -15.77 3.88
CA THR A 157 -1.20 -16.85 4.67
C THR A 157 -1.34 -16.57 6.16
#